data_5df37e49218c43f6c875dabcf4976f52
#
_entry.id   5df37e49218c43f6c875dabcf4976f52
#
_cell.length_a   1.000
_cell.length_b   1.000
_cell.length_c   1.000
_cell.angle_alpha   90.00
_cell.angle_beta   90.00
_cell.angle_gamma   90.00
#
_symmetry.space_group_name_H-M   'P 1'
#
loop_
_entity.id
_entity.type
_entity.pdbx_description
1 polymer ?
#
loop_
_entity_poly.entity_id
_entity_poly.type
_entity_poly.pdbx_seq_one_letter_code
_entity_poly.pdbx_strand_id
1 'polypeptide(L)'
;MKHNAALKDVFGFIKPLVDVHTMGVYTMANLLRDCGYKVYVAKDDVAEAVEKIQKVNNYSLVKRWIVSNGITRIGFSYRLDPQEGCDYFMTLYHQLKTDNMFEADGGTITQVFFAGLPDTCELVKCKTNGEVLVFPGNESPIESLTMLKVPEHLMPQALNQDNPYDNMRWDFAKKLIESERYKLEPPLDHLGYKECGKENDSFVARLEYARKKHALPIIRTHSGPYNPNRMEALKEYNSWCRDLAQSQLLDVLSIGSSQLTQSNFGENWEGKANGGGVPVNSELEYMAIRENAKPMLVRTYSGTKDVPGLAKIHERSLNISWHALSFWWFDELDGRGHNSLLDNLKEHFDAVRWIVTSGKPVEPNVPHHFAFRGADDITYIITGYLAAKACKKLGVRHMILQNMLNTPKYTIGVQDLAKGRTMLKLVRELEDDNFHVSLQSRAGLDYFAPDLEEAKVQLAAVTCLMDDLEPENENSPEIIHVVNYSEAVRLATPPIIKDSIRITLNALREYRLARAFGKVPNMKFDKEAKERFDSLYAEAKAAIELLEANIPNLYTPEGFYKVFVEGFLPVPYLMDQEKKFPKARMWHTAIKNGGIRVIDDDGKIIDTVARYRSIITKMGE
;
A
#
# COMPACT_ATOMS: atom_id res chain seq x y z
N MET A 1 4.39 -11.18 33.52
CA MET A 1 3.04 -10.90 33.00
C MET A 1 2.28 -12.21 32.88
N LYS A 2 1.24 -12.44 33.72
CA LYS A 2 0.66 -13.78 33.94
C LYS A 2 -0.82 -13.92 33.51
N HIS A 3 -1.46 -12.90 32.93
CA HIS A 3 -2.89 -12.98 32.67
C HIS A 3 -3.20 -13.08 31.17
N ASN A 4 -4.09 -14.02 30.80
CA ASN A 4 -4.71 -14.06 29.49
C ASN A 4 -5.50 -12.76 29.25
N ALA A 5 -5.61 -12.34 27.98
CA ALA A 5 -6.46 -11.23 27.62
C ALA A 5 -7.93 -11.60 27.90
N ALA A 6 -8.56 -10.90 28.82
CA ALA A 6 -9.98 -11.09 29.13
C ALA A 6 -10.83 -10.21 28.20
N LEU A 7 -12.04 -10.64 27.82
CA LEU A 7 -12.95 -9.82 27.00
C LEU A 7 -13.28 -8.44 27.58
N LYS A 8 -13.09 -8.26 28.88
CA LYS A 8 -13.21 -6.95 29.55
C LYS A 8 -12.03 -6.01 29.30
N ASP A 9 -10.89 -6.53 28.79
CA ASP A 9 -9.74 -5.70 28.46
C ASP A 9 -10.06 -4.75 27.31
N VAL A 10 -9.53 -3.53 27.42
CA VAL A 10 -9.67 -2.50 26.41
C VAL A 10 -8.29 -2.16 25.87
N PHE A 11 -8.12 -2.31 24.57
CA PHE A 11 -6.86 -1.99 23.91
C PHE A 11 -6.83 -0.53 23.47
N GLY A 12 -5.69 0.13 23.66
CA GLY A 12 -5.43 1.48 23.17
C GLY A 12 -4.15 1.51 22.36
N PHE A 13 -4.20 2.00 21.13
CA PHE A 13 -3.02 2.16 20.29
C PHE A 13 -2.61 3.63 20.18
N ILE A 14 -1.33 3.89 20.34
CA ILE A 14 -0.72 5.23 20.26
C ILE A 14 0.43 5.18 19.26
N LYS A 15 0.55 6.21 18.44
CA LYS A 15 1.74 6.48 17.62
C LYS A 15 1.98 7.99 17.58
N PRO A 16 3.24 8.47 17.46
CA PRO A 16 3.53 9.87 17.18
C PRO A 16 2.96 10.31 15.82
N LEU A 17 2.53 11.56 15.70
CA LEU A 17 1.92 12.10 14.49
C LEU A 17 2.90 12.09 13.30
N VAL A 18 4.19 12.33 13.56
CA VAL A 18 5.26 12.30 12.55
C VAL A 18 5.40 10.96 11.84
N ASP A 19 4.98 9.86 12.48
CA ASP A 19 5.00 8.54 11.86
C ASP A 19 3.75 8.31 11.01
N VAL A 20 3.91 8.33 9.69
CA VAL A 20 2.82 8.13 8.72
C VAL A 20 2.45 6.64 8.52
N HIS A 21 3.17 5.71 9.16
CA HIS A 21 2.92 4.27 9.03
C HIS A 21 1.75 3.85 9.92
N THR A 22 0.55 3.89 9.36
CA THR A 22 -0.70 3.61 10.10
C THR A 22 -1.17 2.16 9.95
N MET A 23 -0.80 1.48 8.88
CA MET A 23 -1.37 0.18 8.50
C MET A 23 -1.23 -0.89 9.58
N GLY A 24 -0.04 -1.08 10.17
CA GLY A 24 0.18 -2.08 11.21
C GLY A 24 -0.68 -1.87 12.45
N VAL A 25 -0.87 -0.61 12.87
CA VAL A 25 -1.74 -0.23 14.00
C VAL A 25 -3.19 -0.61 13.71
N TYR A 26 -3.70 -0.27 12.50
CA TYR A 26 -5.10 -0.54 12.16
C TYR A 26 -5.37 -2.03 11.94
N THR A 27 -4.45 -2.71 11.28
CA THR A 27 -4.53 -4.16 11.11
C THR A 27 -4.67 -4.87 12.44
N MET A 28 -3.81 -4.53 13.41
CA MET A 28 -3.87 -5.14 14.75
C MET A 28 -5.12 -4.70 15.50
N ALA A 29 -5.49 -3.43 15.43
CA ALA A 29 -6.70 -2.92 16.09
C ALA A 29 -7.95 -3.65 15.60
N ASN A 30 -8.05 -3.94 14.29
CA ASN A 30 -9.20 -4.64 13.74
C ASN A 30 -9.17 -6.14 14.02
N LEU A 31 -7.98 -6.75 13.95
CA LEU A 31 -7.83 -8.14 14.34
C LEU A 31 -8.29 -8.38 15.80
N LEU A 32 -8.01 -7.45 16.70
CA LEU A 32 -8.50 -7.51 18.09
C LEU A 32 -10.01 -7.25 18.19
N ARG A 33 -10.57 -6.36 17.34
CA ARG A 33 -12.03 -6.17 17.24
C ARG A 33 -12.72 -7.43 16.74
N ASP A 34 -12.14 -8.12 15.74
CA ASP A 34 -12.63 -9.40 15.21
C ASP A 34 -12.61 -10.51 16.29
N CYS A 35 -11.71 -10.38 17.28
CA CYS A 35 -11.69 -11.22 18.50
C CYS A 35 -12.70 -10.77 19.56
N GLY A 36 -13.48 -9.70 19.35
CA GLY A 36 -14.50 -9.19 20.27
C GLY A 36 -13.99 -8.17 21.29
N TYR A 37 -12.74 -7.69 21.20
CA TYR A 37 -12.22 -6.68 22.11
C TYR A 37 -12.64 -5.26 21.75
N LYS A 38 -12.79 -4.41 22.78
CA LYS A 38 -12.93 -2.98 22.59
C LYS A 38 -11.57 -2.35 22.32
N VAL A 39 -11.46 -1.61 21.21
CA VAL A 39 -10.17 -1.07 20.74
C VAL A 39 -10.31 0.41 20.37
N TYR A 40 -9.43 1.23 20.93
CA TYR A 40 -9.28 2.65 20.60
C TYR A 40 -7.93 2.87 19.91
N VAL A 41 -7.91 3.80 18.96
CA VAL A 41 -6.66 4.32 18.37
C VAL A 41 -6.61 5.81 18.70
N ALA A 42 -5.45 6.28 19.17
CA ALA A 42 -5.27 7.67 19.54
C ALA A 42 -5.42 8.58 18.33
N LYS A 43 -6.12 9.71 18.52
CA LYS A 43 -6.30 10.74 17.50
C LYS A 43 -5.14 11.73 17.47
N ASP A 44 -5.15 12.65 16.51
CA ASP A 44 -4.06 13.58 16.24
C ASP A 44 -3.60 14.39 17.46
N ASP A 45 -4.53 14.87 18.28
CA ASP A 45 -4.21 15.60 19.50
C ASP A 45 -3.38 14.77 20.50
N VAL A 46 -3.71 13.49 20.66
CA VAL A 46 -2.95 12.56 21.51
C VAL A 46 -1.65 12.15 20.81
N ALA A 47 -1.68 11.93 19.50
CA ALA A 47 -0.51 11.59 18.69
C ALA A 47 0.53 12.73 18.69
N GLU A 48 0.10 13.98 18.55
CA GLU A 48 0.97 15.17 18.69
C GLU A 48 1.51 15.33 20.10
N ALA A 49 0.67 15.10 21.13
CA ALA A 49 1.08 15.19 22.52
C ALA A 49 2.20 14.21 22.87
N VAL A 50 2.20 13.03 22.25
CA VAL A 50 3.24 12.00 22.47
C VAL A 50 4.61 12.44 21.97
N GLU A 51 4.71 13.23 20.92
CA GLU A 51 6.00 13.74 20.42
C GLU A 51 6.71 14.67 21.41
N LYS A 52 5.96 15.31 22.29
CA LYS A 52 6.46 16.24 23.31
C LYS A 52 5.95 15.89 24.70
N ILE A 53 5.94 14.58 25.00
CA ILE A 53 5.29 14.03 26.20
C ILE A 53 5.93 14.49 27.50
N GLN A 54 7.17 15.01 27.49
CA GLN A 54 7.82 15.61 28.65
C GLN A 54 7.08 16.84 29.18
N LYS A 55 6.26 17.49 28.33
CA LYS A 55 5.42 18.62 28.77
C LYS A 55 4.23 18.10 29.59
N VAL A 56 4.04 18.66 30.78
CA VAL A 56 2.98 18.24 31.71
C VAL A 56 1.60 18.22 31.07
N ASN A 57 1.25 19.22 30.27
CA ASN A 57 -0.05 19.28 29.60
C ASN A 57 -0.24 18.15 28.58
N ASN A 58 0.82 17.78 27.86
CA ASN A 58 0.80 16.73 26.85
C ASN A 58 0.60 15.36 27.50
N TYR A 59 1.38 15.06 28.55
CA TYR A 59 1.18 13.83 29.30
C TYR A 59 -0.22 13.75 29.92
N SER A 60 -0.72 14.85 30.48
CA SER A 60 -2.08 14.91 31.05
C SER A 60 -3.16 14.61 30.00
N LEU A 61 -2.95 14.98 28.74
CA LEU A 61 -3.85 14.66 27.64
C LEU A 61 -3.85 13.15 27.35
N VAL A 62 -2.66 12.55 27.21
CA VAL A 62 -2.50 11.10 27.00
C VAL A 62 -3.11 10.31 28.16
N LYS A 63 -2.80 10.69 29.41
CA LYS A 63 -3.37 10.07 30.62
C LYS A 63 -4.89 10.14 30.64
N ARG A 64 -5.46 11.30 30.32
CA ARG A 64 -6.92 11.49 30.26
C ARG A 64 -7.53 10.56 29.20
N TRP A 65 -6.92 10.46 28.03
CA TRP A 65 -7.39 9.57 26.96
C TRP A 65 -7.39 8.09 27.42
N ILE A 66 -6.33 7.64 28.11
CA ILE A 66 -6.26 6.28 28.67
C ILE A 66 -7.40 6.05 29.67
N VAL A 67 -7.55 6.96 30.64
CA VAL A 67 -8.53 6.80 31.74
C VAL A 67 -9.97 6.92 31.26
N SER A 68 -10.27 7.92 30.40
CA SER A 68 -11.64 8.15 29.91
C SER A 68 -12.16 7.03 29.00
N ASN A 69 -11.27 6.31 28.33
CA ASN A 69 -11.63 5.17 27.49
C ASN A 69 -11.51 3.82 28.22
N GLY A 70 -11.09 3.81 29.48
CA GLY A 70 -10.91 2.59 30.26
C GLY A 70 -9.85 1.64 29.72
N ILE A 71 -8.80 2.17 29.07
CA ILE A 71 -7.77 1.38 28.40
C ILE A 71 -6.94 0.63 29.44
N THR A 72 -6.85 -0.69 29.27
CA THR A 72 -6.08 -1.59 30.13
C THR A 72 -4.82 -2.14 29.47
N ARG A 73 -4.77 -2.12 28.13
CA ARG A 73 -3.62 -2.60 27.35
C ARG A 73 -3.22 -1.55 26.32
N ILE A 74 -1.96 -1.12 26.35
CA ILE A 74 -1.45 -0.03 25.51
C ILE A 74 -0.45 -0.57 24.50
N GLY A 75 -0.72 -0.39 23.21
CA GLY A 75 0.21 -0.60 22.11
C GLY A 75 0.81 0.74 21.64
N PHE A 76 2.13 0.82 21.57
CA PHE A 76 2.84 1.96 21.01
C PHE A 76 3.51 1.55 19.73
N SER A 77 3.40 2.35 18.67
CA SER A 77 4.01 2.04 17.38
C SER A 77 4.88 3.19 16.87
N TYR A 78 6.08 2.87 16.33
CA TYR A 78 6.96 3.83 15.66
C TYR A 78 7.92 3.13 14.70
N ARG A 79 8.07 3.65 13.46
CA ARG A 79 8.79 2.98 12.38
C ARG A 79 9.74 3.89 11.57
N LEU A 80 10.16 5.04 12.10
CA LEU A 80 11.10 5.92 11.39
C LEU A 80 12.53 5.71 11.86
N ASP A 81 12.92 6.29 12.98
CA ASP A 81 14.26 6.20 13.55
C ASP A 81 14.27 5.31 14.80
N PRO A 82 15.21 4.33 14.92
CA PRO A 82 15.23 3.41 16.04
C PRO A 82 15.44 4.07 17.41
N GLN A 83 16.36 5.04 17.50
CA GLN A 83 16.66 5.70 18.77
C GLN A 83 15.53 6.62 19.19
N GLU A 84 15.01 7.41 18.26
CA GLU A 84 13.89 8.32 18.49
C GLU A 84 12.62 7.56 18.93
N GLY A 85 12.31 6.45 18.26
CA GLY A 85 11.17 5.59 18.61
C GLY A 85 11.29 4.99 20.01
N CYS A 86 12.51 4.56 20.37
CA CYS A 86 12.79 4.08 21.72
C CYS A 86 12.63 5.19 22.76
N ASP A 87 13.10 6.41 22.49
CA ASP A 87 13.04 7.53 23.43
C ASP A 87 11.61 8.03 23.63
N TYR A 88 10.78 8.12 22.59
CA TYR A 88 9.34 8.41 22.73
C TYR A 88 8.64 7.38 23.63
N PHE A 89 8.85 6.10 23.33
CA PHE A 89 8.23 5.02 24.10
C PHE A 89 8.67 5.01 25.54
N MET A 90 9.99 5.08 25.81
CA MET A 90 10.53 5.03 27.16
C MET A 90 10.07 6.22 28.02
N THR A 91 9.94 7.41 27.39
CA THR A 91 9.44 8.58 28.10
C THR A 91 7.99 8.37 28.54
N LEU A 92 7.10 7.87 27.67
CA LEU A 92 5.73 7.50 28.04
C LEU A 92 5.71 6.44 29.12
N TYR A 93 6.49 5.37 28.94
CA TYR A 93 6.53 4.24 29.86
C TYR A 93 6.96 4.65 31.28
N HIS A 94 7.98 5.49 31.39
CA HIS A 94 8.44 6.01 32.70
C HIS A 94 7.40 6.92 33.34
N GLN A 95 6.71 7.75 32.58
CA GLN A 95 5.66 8.61 33.13
C GLN A 95 4.48 7.79 33.64
N LEU A 96 4.05 6.74 32.93
CA LEU A 96 3.01 5.82 33.37
C LEU A 96 3.40 5.09 34.67
N LYS A 97 4.68 4.67 34.78
CA LYS A 97 5.21 4.07 36.04
C LYS A 97 5.21 5.08 37.20
N THR A 98 5.71 6.28 36.97
CA THR A 98 5.78 7.34 38.00
C THR A 98 4.40 7.70 38.56
N ASP A 99 3.37 7.65 37.69
CA ASP A 99 1.99 7.94 38.06
C ASP A 99 1.20 6.74 38.59
N ASN A 100 1.86 5.61 38.86
CA ASN A 100 1.26 4.37 39.36
C ASN A 100 0.09 3.89 38.47
N MET A 101 0.19 4.02 37.16
CA MET A 101 -0.87 3.64 36.23
C MET A 101 -0.98 2.12 36.02
N PHE A 102 0.05 1.34 36.36
CA PHE A 102 0.05 -0.11 36.22
C PHE A 102 -0.73 -0.83 37.32
N GLU A 103 -1.34 -1.98 36.97
CA GLU A 103 -2.09 -2.81 37.92
C GLU A 103 -1.25 -3.21 39.15
N ALA A 104 0.04 -3.49 38.92
CA ALA A 104 0.98 -3.83 40.01
C ALA A 104 1.15 -2.69 41.06
N ASP A 105 0.90 -1.46 40.62
CA ASP A 105 1.04 -0.25 41.45
C ASP A 105 -0.33 0.33 41.85
N GLY A 106 -1.42 -0.42 41.64
CA GLY A 106 -2.79 -0.02 41.95
C GLY A 106 -3.55 0.71 40.86
N GLY A 107 -2.97 0.82 39.64
CA GLY A 107 -3.60 1.40 38.47
C GLY A 107 -4.45 0.39 37.67
N THR A 108 -4.72 0.71 36.40
CA THR A 108 -5.59 -0.10 35.53
C THR A 108 -4.86 -0.75 34.35
N ILE A 109 -3.63 -0.34 34.07
CA ILE A 109 -2.87 -0.85 32.92
C ILE A 109 -2.29 -2.22 33.25
N THR A 110 -2.74 -3.25 32.53
CA THR A 110 -2.30 -4.63 32.70
C THR A 110 -1.12 -4.97 31.77
N GLN A 111 -1.00 -4.29 30.65
CA GLN A 111 0.06 -4.53 29.66
C GLN A 111 0.40 -3.29 28.84
N VAL A 112 1.69 -3.12 28.56
CA VAL A 112 2.18 -2.20 27.53
C VAL A 112 3.05 -3.01 26.57
N PHE A 113 2.92 -2.75 25.27
CA PHE A 113 3.71 -3.39 24.24
C PHE A 113 4.14 -2.38 23.18
N PHE A 114 5.24 -2.69 22.48
CA PHE A 114 5.83 -1.84 21.47
C PHE A 114 5.85 -2.57 20.12
N ALA A 115 5.53 -1.87 19.03
CA ALA A 115 5.64 -2.36 17.67
C ALA A 115 6.48 -1.39 16.83
N GLY A 116 7.51 -1.89 16.17
CA GLY A 116 8.41 -1.01 15.40
C GLY A 116 9.45 -1.77 14.59
N LEU A 117 10.51 -1.04 14.19
CA LEU A 117 11.65 -1.65 13.52
C LEU A 117 12.37 -2.63 14.47
N PRO A 118 12.98 -3.72 13.96
CA PRO A 118 13.70 -4.68 14.78
C PRO A 118 14.71 -4.05 15.73
N ASP A 119 15.51 -3.09 15.24
CA ASP A 119 16.51 -2.40 16.05
C ASP A 119 15.87 -1.61 17.21
N THR A 120 14.72 -0.96 16.96
CA THR A 120 13.95 -0.27 18.02
C THR A 120 13.42 -1.26 19.03
N CYS A 121 12.90 -2.40 18.57
CA CYS A 121 12.38 -3.47 19.42
C CYS A 121 13.46 -4.01 20.37
N GLU A 122 14.67 -4.22 19.89
CA GLU A 122 15.81 -4.66 20.71
C GLU A 122 16.20 -3.57 21.73
N LEU A 123 16.25 -2.30 21.34
CA LEU A 123 16.51 -1.20 22.27
C LEU A 123 15.47 -1.13 23.39
N VAL A 124 14.18 -1.21 23.06
CA VAL A 124 13.08 -1.20 24.04
C VAL A 124 13.18 -2.40 24.96
N LYS A 125 13.40 -3.60 24.42
CA LYS A 125 13.55 -4.83 25.18
C LYS A 125 14.71 -4.76 26.18
N CYS A 126 15.88 -4.24 25.73
CA CYS A 126 17.02 -4.03 26.61
C CYS A 126 16.73 -3.02 27.73
N LYS A 127 16.19 -1.83 27.39
CA LYS A 127 15.90 -0.77 28.37
C LYS A 127 14.80 -1.14 29.38
N THR A 128 13.93 -2.08 29.03
CA THR A 128 12.85 -2.57 29.91
C THR A 128 13.15 -3.93 30.54
N ASN A 129 14.38 -4.45 30.42
CA ASN A 129 14.78 -5.77 30.90
C ASN A 129 13.81 -6.90 30.47
N GLY A 130 13.22 -6.77 29.28
CA GLY A 130 12.25 -7.72 28.73
C GLY A 130 10.86 -7.67 29.36
N GLU A 131 10.54 -6.66 30.17
CA GLU A 131 9.20 -6.48 30.74
C GLU A 131 8.16 -6.10 29.68
N VAL A 132 8.56 -5.39 28.64
CA VAL A 132 7.70 -4.95 27.54
C VAL A 132 7.74 -5.97 26.41
N LEU A 133 6.55 -6.38 25.96
CA LEU A 133 6.40 -7.21 24.77
C LEU A 133 6.68 -6.37 23.53
N VAL A 134 7.46 -6.89 22.59
CA VAL A 134 7.84 -6.19 21.35
C VAL A 134 7.39 -6.95 20.12
N PHE A 135 7.02 -6.21 19.06
CA PHE A 135 6.56 -6.73 17.77
C PHE A 135 7.43 -6.14 16.66
N PRO A 136 8.44 -6.85 16.16
CA PRO A 136 9.25 -6.41 15.03
C PRO A 136 8.54 -6.49 13.67
N GLY A 137 7.36 -7.16 13.60
CA GLY A 137 6.49 -7.15 12.42
C GLY A 137 6.62 -8.37 11.51
N ASN A 138 7.34 -9.42 11.94
CA ASN A 138 7.40 -10.71 11.25
C ASN A 138 6.33 -11.70 11.75
N GLU A 139 5.60 -11.35 12.80
CA GLU A 139 4.58 -12.21 13.35
C GLU A 139 3.41 -12.36 12.39
N SER A 140 2.93 -13.58 12.25
CA SER A 140 1.61 -13.85 11.68
C SER A 140 0.50 -13.26 12.57
N PRO A 141 -0.72 -13.06 12.05
CA PRO A 141 -1.85 -12.64 12.87
C PRO A 141 -2.08 -13.53 14.08
N ILE A 142 -1.96 -14.86 13.92
CA ILE A 142 -2.12 -15.82 15.00
C ILE A 142 -1.02 -15.68 16.05
N GLU A 143 0.23 -15.57 15.62
CA GLU A 143 1.36 -15.35 16.52
C GLU A 143 1.19 -14.06 17.32
N SER A 144 0.80 -12.96 16.64
CA SER A 144 0.54 -11.68 17.30
C SER A 144 -0.56 -11.79 18.36
N LEU A 145 -1.67 -12.47 18.04
CA LEU A 145 -2.75 -12.71 19.02
C LEU A 145 -2.30 -13.61 20.16
N THR A 146 -1.51 -14.65 19.86
CA THR A 146 -0.93 -15.56 20.87
C THR A 146 0.04 -14.82 21.80
N MET A 147 0.90 -13.96 21.26
CA MET A 147 1.80 -13.12 22.05
C MET A 147 1.04 -12.14 22.96
N LEU A 148 -0.07 -11.58 22.47
CA LEU A 148 -1.00 -10.75 23.27
C LEU A 148 -1.84 -11.58 24.24
N LYS A 149 -1.70 -12.92 24.22
CA LYS A 149 -2.44 -13.87 25.05
C LYS A 149 -3.95 -13.83 24.85
N VAL A 150 -4.38 -13.57 23.63
CA VAL A 150 -5.77 -13.72 23.22
C VAL A 150 -6.14 -15.21 23.30
N PRO A 151 -7.25 -15.60 23.96
CA PRO A 151 -7.70 -16.97 23.98
C PRO A 151 -7.99 -17.50 22.57
N GLU A 152 -7.58 -18.73 22.27
CA GLU A 152 -7.70 -19.35 20.95
C GLU A 152 -9.15 -19.35 20.43
N HIS A 153 -10.13 -19.61 21.31
CA HIS A 153 -11.56 -19.63 20.95
C HIS A 153 -12.11 -18.24 20.52
N LEU A 154 -11.39 -17.16 20.79
CA LEU A 154 -11.73 -15.81 20.32
C LEU A 154 -11.04 -15.46 18.99
N MET A 155 -10.04 -16.24 18.58
CA MET A 155 -9.31 -15.97 17.33
C MET A 155 -10.19 -16.32 16.13
N PRO A 156 -10.23 -15.47 15.08
CA PRO A 156 -10.98 -15.78 13.88
C PRO A 156 -10.49 -17.07 13.21
N GLN A 157 -11.40 -18.03 12.98
CA GLN A 157 -11.06 -19.32 12.36
C GLN A 157 -10.43 -19.17 10.97
N ALA A 158 -10.77 -18.10 10.26
CA ALA A 158 -10.24 -17.80 8.94
C ALA A 158 -8.72 -17.57 8.90
N LEU A 159 -8.06 -17.35 10.04
CA LEU A 159 -6.60 -17.19 10.14
C LEU A 159 -5.84 -18.52 10.04
N ASN A 160 -6.51 -19.65 10.24
CA ASN A 160 -5.90 -20.99 10.26
C ASN A 160 -5.96 -21.70 8.90
N GLN A 161 -6.20 -20.99 7.79
CA GLN A 161 -6.32 -21.65 6.48
C GLN A 161 -4.92 -21.96 5.91
N ASP A 162 -4.56 -23.25 5.96
CA ASP A 162 -3.46 -23.80 5.16
C ASP A 162 -3.89 -23.79 3.68
N ASN A 163 -3.16 -23.06 2.84
CA ASN A 163 -3.46 -22.99 1.41
C ASN A 163 -2.38 -23.70 0.60
N PRO A 164 -2.69 -24.85 -0.02
CA PRO A 164 -1.70 -25.62 -0.78
C PRO A 164 -1.03 -24.83 -1.92
N TYR A 165 -1.75 -23.90 -2.55
CA TYR A 165 -1.18 -23.06 -3.61
C TYR A 165 -0.16 -22.06 -3.04
N ASP A 166 -0.43 -21.45 -1.90
CA ASP A 166 0.52 -20.52 -1.24
C ASP A 166 1.76 -21.26 -0.76
N ASN A 167 1.59 -22.46 -0.17
CA ASN A 167 2.70 -23.33 0.24
C ASN A 167 3.57 -23.74 -0.94
N MET A 168 2.97 -24.15 -2.05
CA MET A 168 3.70 -24.55 -3.26
C MET A 168 4.54 -23.39 -3.80
N ARG A 169 4.01 -22.15 -3.87
CA ARG A 169 4.76 -20.98 -4.31
C ARG A 169 5.90 -20.64 -3.34
N TRP A 170 5.65 -20.78 -2.05
CA TRP A 170 6.67 -20.60 -1.02
C TRP A 170 7.82 -21.58 -1.18
N ASP A 171 7.53 -22.88 -1.32
CA ASP A 171 8.54 -23.93 -1.49
C ASP A 171 9.34 -23.74 -2.79
N PHE A 172 8.70 -23.33 -3.87
CA PHE A 172 9.35 -23.00 -5.12
C PHE A 172 10.31 -21.81 -4.94
N ALA A 173 9.83 -20.72 -4.34
CA ALA A 173 10.60 -19.53 -4.09
C ALA A 173 11.80 -19.78 -3.16
N LYS A 174 11.60 -20.56 -2.10
CA LYS A 174 12.69 -20.92 -1.16
C LYS A 174 13.84 -21.64 -1.88
N LYS A 175 13.53 -22.66 -2.69
CA LYS A 175 14.53 -23.37 -3.50
C LYS A 175 15.26 -22.44 -4.48
N LEU A 176 14.54 -21.48 -5.07
CA LEU A 176 15.11 -20.51 -5.98
C LEU A 176 16.14 -19.60 -5.24
N ILE A 177 15.77 -19.07 -4.08
CA ILE A 177 16.65 -18.20 -3.28
C ILE A 177 17.87 -18.99 -2.79
N GLU A 178 17.67 -20.20 -2.25
CA GLU A 178 18.76 -21.10 -1.81
C GLU A 178 19.74 -21.45 -2.94
N SER A 179 19.29 -21.49 -4.19
CA SER A 179 20.16 -21.76 -5.35
C SER A 179 21.10 -20.61 -5.71
N GLU A 180 20.84 -19.40 -5.23
CA GLU A 180 21.52 -18.15 -5.54
C GLU A 180 21.64 -17.80 -7.04
N ARG A 181 20.96 -18.53 -7.94
CA ARG A 181 21.03 -18.33 -9.39
C ARG A 181 20.56 -16.95 -9.83
N TYR A 182 19.66 -16.33 -9.08
CA TYR A 182 19.19 -14.97 -9.36
C TYR A 182 20.35 -13.95 -9.43
N LYS A 183 21.46 -14.18 -8.72
CA LYS A 183 22.65 -13.31 -8.76
C LYS A 183 23.30 -13.25 -10.14
N LEU A 184 23.02 -14.22 -11.01
CA LEU A 184 23.57 -14.35 -12.36
C LEU A 184 22.65 -13.74 -13.44
N GLU A 185 21.50 -13.12 -13.04
CA GLU A 185 20.60 -12.50 -14.01
C GLU A 185 21.30 -11.42 -14.82
N PRO A 186 21.22 -11.50 -16.16
CA PRO A 186 21.84 -10.50 -17.03
C PRO A 186 21.09 -9.17 -17.00
N PRO A 187 21.71 -8.10 -17.50
CA PRO A 187 21.01 -6.85 -17.82
C PRO A 187 19.83 -7.08 -18.76
N LEU A 188 18.88 -6.11 -18.76
CA LEU A 188 17.71 -6.15 -19.61
C LEU A 188 18.10 -6.00 -21.11
N ASP A 189 17.64 -6.90 -21.95
CA ASP A 189 17.97 -6.91 -23.39
C ASP A 189 17.22 -5.83 -24.19
N HIS A 190 16.07 -5.40 -23.71
CA HIS A 190 15.23 -4.43 -24.43
C HIS A 190 15.69 -2.97 -24.33
N LEU A 191 16.80 -2.68 -23.64
CA LEU A 191 17.38 -1.33 -23.62
C LEU A 191 18.10 -0.96 -24.93
N GLY A 192 18.27 -1.89 -25.86
CA GLY A 192 18.84 -1.66 -27.20
C GLY A 192 17.92 -0.99 -28.23
N TYR A 193 16.77 -0.47 -27.81
CA TYR A 193 15.85 0.21 -28.70
C TYR A 193 16.38 1.61 -29.07
N LYS A 194 16.17 2.01 -30.36
CA LYS A 194 16.84 3.17 -30.99
C LYS A 194 16.71 4.48 -30.22
N GLU A 195 15.55 4.74 -29.60
CA GLU A 195 15.28 5.99 -28.88
C GLU A 195 15.59 5.88 -27.36
N CYS A 196 16.08 4.73 -26.89
CA CYS A 196 16.36 4.49 -25.49
C CYS A 196 17.27 5.56 -24.88
N GLY A 197 16.81 6.23 -23.86
CA GLY A 197 17.52 7.31 -23.16
C GLY A 197 17.62 8.63 -23.91
N LYS A 198 17.02 8.76 -25.09
CA LYS A 198 16.98 10.00 -25.88
C LYS A 198 15.79 10.87 -25.50
N GLU A 199 15.70 12.05 -26.10
CA GLU A 199 14.63 13.02 -25.82
C GLU A 199 13.24 12.50 -26.18
N ASN A 200 13.12 11.74 -27.28
CA ASN A 200 11.86 11.14 -27.76
C ASN A 200 11.54 9.79 -27.12
N ASP A 201 12.31 9.34 -26.14
CA ASP A 201 12.03 8.10 -25.44
C ASP A 201 10.72 8.20 -24.65
N SER A 202 9.87 7.20 -24.79
CA SER A 202 8.59 7.14 -24.09
C SER A 202 8.27 5.73 -23.61
N PHE A 203 7.49 5.65 -22.55
CA PHE A 203 7.04 4.36 -22.01
C PHE A 203 6.30 3.52 -23.07
N VAL A 204 5.39 4.13 -23.83
CA VAL A 204 4.60 3.42 -24.86
C VAL A 204 5.50 2.81 -25.93
N ALA A 205 6.50 3.57 -26.42
CA ALA A 205 7.43 3.07 -27.42
C ALA A 205 8.33 1.94 -26.89
N ARG A 206 8.77 2.04 -25.60
CA ARG A 206 9.51 0.94 -24.95
C ARG A 206 8.66 -0.31 -24.80
N LEU A 207 7.43 -0.15 -24.35
CA LEU A 207 6.47 -1.25 -24.18
C LEU A 207 6.22 -1.98 -25.50
N GLU A 208 6.00 -1.23 -26.58
CA GLU A 208 5.82 -1.81 -27.92
C GLU A 208 7.07 -2.56 -28.40
N TYR A 209 8.24 -1.97 -28.18
CA TYR A 209 9.50 -2.62 -28.53
C TYR A 209 9.73 -3.91 -27.73
N ALA A 210 9.56 -3.84 -26.39
CA ALA A 210 9.72 -5.00 -25.51
C ALA A 210 8.74 -6.13 -25.88
N ARG A 211 7.47 -5.77 -26.18
CA ARG A 211 6.46 -6.74 -26.64
C ARG A 211 6.88 -7.43 -27.95
N LYS A 212 7.40 -6.68 -28.93
CA LYS A 212 7.88 -7.25 -30.20
C LYS A 212 9.14 -8.12 -30.04
N LYS A 213 9.89 -7.94 -28.97
CA LYS A 213 11.12 -8.70 -28.68
C LYS A 213 10.90 -9.85 -27.69
N HIS A 214 9.66 -10.07 -27.24
CA HIS A 214 9.34 -11.02 -26.17
C HIS A 214 10.18 -10.78 -24.89
N ALA A 215 10.44 -9.51 -24.58
CA ALA A 215 11.30 -9.05 -23.50
C ALA A 215 10.52 -8.33 -22.38
N LEU A 216 9.23 -8.61 -22.22
CA LEU A 216 8.43 -8.15 -21.10
C LEU A 216 8.67 -9.00 -19.85
N PRO A 217 8.50 -8.46 -18.67
CA PRO A 217 7.89 -7.15 -18.33
C PRO A 217 8.87 -5.97 -18.38
N ILE A 218 8.32 -4.77 -18.47
CA ILE A 218 9.00 -3.52 -18.11
C ILE A 218 9.21 -3.51 -16.59
N ILE A 219 10.42 -3.26 -16.13
CA ILE A 219 10.77 -3.26 -14.72
C ILE A 219 10.76 -1.85 -14.15
N ARG A 220 10.01 -1.67 -13.08
CA ARG A 220 9.89 -0.43 -12.33
C ARG A 220 10.16 -0.65 -10.86
N THR A 221 10.82 0.29 -10.17
CA THR A 221 10.93 0.31 -8.70
C THR A 221 10.91 1.72 -8.15
N HIS A 222 10.57 1.87 -6.87
CA HIS A 222 10.78 3.11 -6.11
C HIS A 222 12.19 3.13 -5.53
N SER A 223 12.77 4.33 -5.48
CA SER A 223 14.01 4.57 -4.74
C SER A 223 14.00 5.98 -4.14
N GLY A 224 14.68 6.14 -3.01
CA GLY A 224 14.86 7.43 -2.35
C GLY A 224 15.60 7.25 -1.04
N PRO A 225 16.73 7.94 -0.84
CA PRO A 225 17.42 7.97 0.44
C PRO A 225 16.64 8.77 1.47
N TYR A 226 16.93 8.55 2.75
CA TYR A 226 16.60 9.48 3.81
C TYR A 226 17.89 10.15 4.30
N ASN A 227 17.89 11.47 4.29
CA ASN A 227 18.95 12.26 4.91
C ASN A 227 18.30 13.54 5.47
N PRO A 228 18.55 13.89 6.74
CA PRO A 228 18.02 15.13 7.31
C PRO A 228 18.53 16.39 6.61
N ASN A 229 19.72 16.34 6.00
CA ASN A 229 20.24 17.41 5.15
C ASN A 229 19.71 17.24 3.72
N ARG A 230 18.88 18.19 3.29
CA ARG A 230 18.22 18.19 1.98
C ARG A 230 19.23 18.09 0.82
N MET A 231 20.31 18.87 0.87
CA MET A 231 21.28 18.91 -0.23
C MET A 231 22.09 17.62 -0.34
N GLU A 232 22.43 17.00 0.79
CA GLU A 232 23.09 15.69 0.80
C GLU A 232 22.13 14.60 0.30
N ALA A 233 20.84 14.65 0.67
CA ALA A 233 19.84 13.72 0.14
C ALA A 233 19.75 13.77 -1.40
N LEU A 234 19.72 14.96 -1.99
CA LEU A 234 19.69 15.14 -3.45
C LEU A 234 20.98 14.66 -4.12
N LYS A 235 22.13 14.95 -3.53
CA LYS A 235 23.44 14.50 -4.03
C LYS A 235 23.55 12.98 -4.01
N GLU A 236 23.17 12.37 -2.90
CA GLU A 236 23.13 10.92 -2.74
C GLU A 236 22.18 10.29 -3.75
N TYR A 237 20.97 10.83 -3.90
CA TYR A 237 19.99 10.32 -4.85
C TYR A 237 20.47 10.37 -6.29
N ASN A 238 21.10 11.48 -6.71
CA ASN A 238 21.70 11.58 -8.04
C ASN A 238 22.83 10.55 -8.26
N SER A 239 23.56 10.18 -7.21
CA SER A 239 24.54 9.09 -7.27
C SER A 239 23.84 7.73 -7.44
N TRP A 240 22.73 7.49 -6.73
CA TRP A 240 21.92 6.28 -6.89
C TRP A 240 21.34 6.15 -8.30
N CYS A 241 20.87 7.25 -8.89
CA CYS A 241 20.38 7.26 -10.26
C CYS A 241 21.44 6.77 -11.26
N ARG A 242 22.68 7.26 -11.14
CA ARG A 242 23.80 6.81 -12.00
C ARG A 242 24.14 5.32 -11.80
N ASP A 243 24.20 4.87 -10.55
CA ASP A 243 24.53 3.46 -10.24
C ASP A 243 23.43 2.51 -10.78
N LEU A 244 22.17 2.88 -10.61
CA LEU A 244 21.05 2.09 -11.15
C LEU A 244 21.03 2.12 -12.68
N ALA A 245 21.29 3.25 -13.32
CA ALA A 245 21.40 3.37 -14.76
C ALA A 245 22.51 2.48 -15.34
N GLN A 246 23.67 2.48 -14.70
CA GLN A 246 24.82 1.63 -15.12
C GLN A 246 24.53 0.13 -14.99
N SER A 247 23.63 -0.27 -14.11
CA SER A 247 23.27 -1.68 -13.91
C SER A 247 22.49 -2.27 -15.10
N GLN A 248 21.78 -1.42 -15.87
CA GLN A 248 20.89 -1.83 -16.97
C GLN A 248 19.82 -2.86 -16.55
N LEU A 249 19.40 -2.85 -15.28
CA LEU A 249 18.40 -3.75 -14.72
C LEU A 249 17.01 -3.09 -14.58
N LEU A 250 16.90 -1.80 -14.85
CA LEU A 250 15.71 -1.00 -14.54
C LEU A 250 15.30 -0.15 -15.73
N ASP A 251 14.03 -0.24 -16.11
CA ASP A 251 13.45 0.60 -17.17
C ASP A 251 12.94 1.92 -16.67
N VAL A 252 12.24 1.90 -15.52
CA VAL A 252 11.54 3.05 -14.98
C VAL A 252 11.89 3.25 -13.51
N LEU A 253 12.59 4.34 -13.23
CA LEU A 253 12.90 4.77 -11.89
C LEU A 253 11.76 5.62 -11.34
N SER A 254 11.10 5.15 -10.27
CA SER A 254 10.12 5.96 -9.55
C SER A 254 10.80 6.71 -8.42
N ILE A 255 10.74 8.04 -8.46
CA ILE A 255 11.23 8.88 -7.38
C ILE A 255 10.30 8.70 -6.18
N GLY A 256 10.83 8.16 -5.09
CA GLY A 256 10.16 8.14 -3.79
C GLY A 256 10.22 9.54 -3.16
N SER A 257 9.42 10.47 -3.67
CA SER A 257 9.46 11.88 -3.25
C SER A 257 8.99 12.07 -1.82
N SER A 258 9.64 13.01 -1.11
CA SER A 258 9.28 13.34 0.27
C SER A 258 7.89 13.99 0.36
N GLN A 259 7.30 14.00 1.55
CA GLN A 259 6.03 14.69 1.79
C GLN A 259 6.12 16.19 1.47
N LEU A 260 7.26 16.84 1.76
CA LEU A 260 7.48 18.24 1.40
C LEU A 260 7.44 18.46 -0.12
N THR A 261 8.05 17.58 -0.90
CA THR A 261 7.95 17.62 -2.37
C THR A 261 6.50 17.49 -2.84
N GLN A 262 5.73 16.60 -2.23
CA GLN A 262 4.35 16.36 -2.65
C GLN A 262 3.39 17.49 -2.28
N SER A 263 3.58 18.14 -1.13
CA SER A 263 2.62 19.09 -0.57
C SER A 263 3.08 20.55 -0.59
N ASN A 264 4.37 20.82 -0.75
CA ASN A 264 4.96 22.14 -0.60
C ASN A 264 5.99 22.47 -1.70
N PHE A 265 5.88 21.84 -2.87
CA PHE A 265 6.81 22.07 -3.99
C PHE A 265 6.86 23.56 -4.39
N GLY A 266 8.07 24.11 -4.54
CA GLY A 266 8.29 25.50 -4.87
C GLY A 266 8.16 26.50 -3.70
N GLU A 267 7.81 26.02 -2.50
CA GLU A 267 7.70 26.84 -1.29
C GLU A 267 9.04 26.97 -0.54
N ASN A 268 9.10 27.90 0.41
CA ASN A 268 10.21 27.94 1.37
C ASN A 268 10.06 26.84 2.42
N TRP A 269 11.09 25.99 2.57
CA TRP A 269 11.12 24.87 3.53
C TRP A 269 11.99 25.17 4.76
N GLU A 270 12.36 26.42 4.99
CA GLU A 270 13.15 26.80 6.18
C GLU A 270 12.42 26.38 7.47
N GLY A 271 13.13 25.68 8.34
CA GLY A 271 12.57 25.16 9.60
C GLY A 271 11.65 23.94 9.47
N LYS A 272 11.39 23.44 8.26
CA LYS A 272 10.62 22.20 8.05
C LYS A 272 11.58 21.00 8.02
N ALA A 273 11.25 19.96 8.78
CA ALA A 273 12.01 18.72 8.75
C ALA A 273 11.87 18.02 7.38
N ASN A 274 12.97 17.51 6.85
CA ASN A 274 12.94 16.64 5.68
C ASN A 274 12.52 15.23 6.13
N GLY A 275 11.32 14.81 5.79
CA GLY A 275 10.83 13.45 6.04
C GLY A 275 11.49 12.42 5.11
N GLY A 276 11.03 11.17 5.15
CA GLY A 276 11.52 10.12 4.26
C GLY A 276 11.27 10.45 2.79
N GLY A 277 12.21 10.02 1.92
CA GLY A 277 12.15 10.21 0.48
C GLY A 277 12.95 11.40 -0.04
N VAL A 278 12.92 11.58 -1.36
CA VAL A 278 13.73 12.55 -2.09
C VAL A 278 13.11 13.95 -2.00
N PRO A 279 13.80 14.94 -1.43
CA PRO A 279 13.25 16.27 -1.17
C PRO A 279 13.47 17.24 -2.35
N VAL A 280 12.82 16.99 -3.48
CA VAL A 280 12.89 17.84 -4.68
C VAL A 280 12.02 19.07 -4.52
N ASN A 281 12.57 20.26 -4.77
CA ASN A 281 11.86 21.54 -4.64
C ASN A 281 11.98 22.48 -5.85
N SER A 282 12.57 22.02 -6.95
CA SER A 282 12.70 22.82 -8.16
C SER A 282 12.72 21.96 -9.43
N GLU A 283 12.38 22.59 -10.57
CA GLU A 283 12.48 21.96 -11.88
C GLU A 283 13.93 21.59 -12.24
N LEU A 284 14.91 22.41 -11.85
CA LEU A 284 16.33 22.14 -12.11
C LEU A 284 16.79 20.86 -11.39
N GLU A 285 16.28 20.60 -10.19
CA GLU A 285 16.58 19.37 -9.46
C GLU A 285 15.94 18.15 -10.16
N TYR A 286 14.72 18.27 -10.66
CA TYR A 286 14.11 17.22 -11.48
C TYR A 286 14.88 16.96 -12.78
N MET A 287 15.33 18.03 -13.48
CA MET A 287 16.17 17.90 -14.68
C MET A 287 17.49 17.17 -14.36
N ALA A 288 18.13 17.50 -13.23
CA ALA A 288 19.36 16.82 -12.80
C ALA A 288 19.13 15.33 -12.53
N ILE A 289 18.01 14.98 -11.88
CA ILE A 289 17.62 13.58 -11.65
C ILE A 289 17.42 12.87 -12.99
N ARG A 290 16.66 13.46 -13.93
CA ARG A 290 16.44 12.91 -15.28
C ARG A 290 17.75 12.60 -15.99
N GLU A 291 18.68 13.56 -16.01
CA GLU A 291 19.97 13.37 -16.67
C GLU A 291 20.81 12.25 -16.06
N ASN A 292 20.83 12.16 -14.73
CA ASN A 292 21.56 11.10 -14.01
C ASN A 292 20.86 9.72 -14.11
N ALA A 293 19.57 9.69 -14.38
CA ALA A 293 18.80 8.45 -14.52
C ALA A 293 18.90 7.82 -15.90
N LYS A 294 19.34 8.55 -16.96
CA LYS A 294 19.43 7.99 -18.32
C LYS A 294 20.29 6.72 -18.38
N PRO A 295 19.85 5.67 -19.10
CA PRO A 295 18.72 5.61 -20.04
C PRO A 295 17.37 5.22 -19.41
N MET A 296 17.24 5.12 -18.08
CA MET A 296 15.97 4.85 -17.44
C MET A 296 14.97 5.99 -17.69
N LEU A 297 13.71 5.65 -17.86
CA LEU A 297 12.61 6.59 -17.77
C LEU A 297 12.37 6.94 -16.29
N VAL A 298 11.78 8.10 -16.02
CA VAL A 298 11.54 8.57 -14.66
C VAL A 298 10.04 8.78 -14.43
N ARG A 299 9.59 8.45 -13.24
CA ARG A 299 8.23 8.67 -12.74
C ARG A 299 8.28 9.22 -11.33
N THR A 300 7.27 9.99 -10.93
CA THR A 300 7.08 10.47 -9.55
C THR A 300 5.60 10.50 -9.17
N TYR A 301 5.27 10.84 -7.92
CA TYR A 301 3.90 11.04 -7.45
C TYR A 301 3.32 12.35 -7.98
N SER A 302 1.97 12.43 -8.07
CA SER A 302 1.24 13.61 -8.54
C SER A 302 1.35 14.84 -7.62
N GLY A 303 1.69 14.62 -6.36
CA GLY A 303 1.56 15.63 -5.32
C GLY A 303 0.14 15.69 -4.73
N THR A 304 -0.07 16.65 -3.82
CA THR A 304 -1.29 16.80 -3.03
C THR A 304 -1.88 18.23 -3.12
N LYS A 305 -1.25 19.10 -3.90
CA LYS A 305 -1.62 20.50 -4.10
C LYS A 305 -1.25 20.93 -5.51
N ASP A 306 -2.15 21.59 -6.20
CA ASP A 306 -1.97 22.01 -7.60
C ASP A 306 -1.51 20.84 -8.50
N VAL A 307 -2.24 19.73 -8.45
CA VAL A 307 -1.93 18.51 -9.21
C VAL A 307 -1.81 18.80 -10.72
N PRO A 308 -2.65 19.66 -11.35
CA PRO A 308 -2.47 20.04 -12.75
C PRO A 308 -1.17 20.84 -13.03
N GLY A 309 -0.78 21.74 -12.12
CA GLY A 309 0.46 22.48 -12.22
C GLY A 309 1.69 21.58 -12.09
N LEU A 310 1.68 20.67 -11.11
CA LEU A 310 2.75 19.68 -10.95
C LEU A 310 2.85 18.74 -12.14
N ALA A 311 1.74 18.32 -12.74
CA ALA A 311 1.77 17.50 -13.95
C ALA A 311 2.53 18.19 -15.09
N LYS A 312 2.32 19.50 -15.28
CA LYS A 312 3.06 20.32 -16.26
C LYS A 312 4.56 20.42 -15.94
N ILE A 313 4.89 20.58 -14.68
CA ILE A 313 6.28 20.62 -14.19
C ILE A 313 6.96 19.28 -14.47
N HIS A 314 6.33 18.17 -14.10
CA HIS A 314 6.88 16.83 -14.31
C HIS A 314 7.09 16.52 -15.80
N GLU A 315 6.18 16.97 -16.68
CA GLU A 315 6.33 16.76 -18.10
C GLU A 315 7.55 17.49 -18.66
N ARG A 316 7.68 18.79 -18.40
CA ARG A 316 8.77 19.59 -18.97
C ARG A 316 10.14 19.33 -18.33
N SER A 317 10.20 18.95 -17.02
CA SER A 317 11.45 18.74 -16.31
C SER A 317 11.92 17.28 -16.31
N LEU A 318 11.00 16.32 -16.17
CA LEU A 318 11.34 14.89 -16.10
C LEU A 318 11.14 14.17 -17.44
N ASN A 319 10.35 14.73 -18.40
CA ASN A 319 9.77 13.95 -19.49
C ASN A 319 9.13 12.66 -18.91
N ILE A 320 8.23 12.86 -17.96
CA ILE A 320 7.72 11.79 -17.10
C ILE A 320 7.22 10.60 -17.92
N SER A 321 7.51 9.38 -17.49
CA SER A 321 7.10 8.16 -18.20
C SER A 321 5.58 7.99 -18.26
N TRP A 322 4.90 8.28 -17.17
CA TRP A 322 3.44 8.37 -17.01
C TRP A 322 3.08 9.12 -15.75
N HIS A 323 1.88 9.66 -15.71
CA HIS A 323 1.36 10.36 -14.53
C HIS A 323 0.57 9.39 -13.62
N ALA A 324 0.94 9.36 -12.34
CA ALA A 324 0.20 8.62 -11.33
C ALA A 324 -0.76 9.55 -10.60
N LEU A 325 -2.03 9.16 -10.51
CA LEU A 325 -3.09 9.97 -9.91
C LEU A 325 -3.85 9.16 -8.87
N SER A 326 -4.14 9.77 -7.73
CA SER A 326 -4.73 9.07 -6.58
C SER A 326 -6.26 9.26 -6.44
N PHE A 327 -6.87 10.18 -7.17
CA PHE A 327 -8.29 10.52 -7.16
C PHE A 327 -8.83 10.80 -5.74
N TRP A 328 -9.40 9.81 -5.04
CA TRP A 328 -9.94 9.94 -3.67
C TRP A 328 -8.88 10.11 -2.58
N TRP A 329 -7.58 10.01 -2.90
CA TRP A 329 -6.52 9.91 -1.89
C TRP A 329 -5.49 11.03 -2.01
N PHE A 330 -4.68 11.20 -0.97
CA PHE A 330 -3.67 12.25 -0.83
C PHE A 330 -4.31 13.63 -0.57
N ASP A 331 -5.32 13.64 0.29
CA ASP A 331 -6.07 14.81 0.70
C ASP A 331 -6.44 14.75 2.19
N GLU A 332 -7.57 15.34 2.58
CA GLU A 332 -8.10 15.30 3.95
C GLU A 332 -8.44 13.90 4.45
N LEU A 333 -8.70 12.92 3.56
CA LEU A 333 -9.07 11.57 3.97
C LEU A 333 -7.92 10.81 4.64
N ASP A 334 -6.70 11.07 4.20
CA ASP A 334 -5.51 10.38 4.71
C ASP A 334 -4.47 11.33 5.32
N GLY A 335 -4.83 12.60 5.48
CA GLY A 335 -3.99 13.61 6.12
C GLY A 335 -2.74 14.02 5.32
N ARG A 336 -2.61 13.57 4.08
CA ARG A 336 -1.44 13.86 3.23
C ARG A 336 -1.53 15.17 2.49
N GLY A 337 -2.74 15.68 2.27
CA GLY A 337 -3.01 16.92 1.56
C GLY A 337 -4.01 17.80 2.32
N HIS A 338 -4.03 19.08 1.97
CA HIS A 338 -4.92 20.08 2.60
C HIS A 338 -6.26 20.24 1.87
N ASN A 339 -6.38 19.74 0.65
CA ASN A 339 -7.61 19.85 -0.13
C ASN A 339 -8.75 19.06 0.52
N SER A 340 -9.97 19.58 0.39
CA SER A 340 -11.16 18.76 0.63
C SER A 340 -11.22 17.63 -0.40
N LEU A 341 -11.91 16.52 -0.07
CA LEU A 341 -12.09 15.41 -1.01
C LEU A 341 -12.63 15.88 -2.38
N LEU A 342 -13.62 16.77 -2.38
CA LEU A 342 -14.21 17.25 -3.64
C LEU A 342 -13.23 18.11 -4.44
N ASP A 343 -12.48 18.98 -3.80
CA ASP A 343 -11.50 19.83 -4.49
C ASP A 343 -10.33 19.00 -5.02
N ASN A 344 -9.87 18.01 -4.25
CA ASN A 344 -8.87 17.04 -4.69
C ASN A 344 -9.34 16.27 -5.94
N LEU A 345 -10.58 15.79 -5.94
CA LEU A 345 -11.16 15.13 -7.12
C LEU A 345 -11.19 16.07 -8.34
N LYS A 346 -11.59 17.34 -8.17
CA LYS A 346 -11.57 18.33 -9.25
C LYS A 346 -10.17 18.53 -9.81
N GLU A 347 -9.16 18.73 -8.96
CA GLU A 347 -7.77 18.87 -9.40
C GLU A 347 -7.27 17.62 -10.17
N HIS A 348 -7.63 16.42 -9.72
CA HIS A 348 -7.25 15.18 -10.42
C HIS A 348 -7.92 15.06 -11.78
N PHE A 349 -9.20 15.37 -11.91
CA PHE A 349 -9.90 15.37 -13.20
C PHE A 349 -9.33 16.43 -14.15
N ASP A 350 -8.99 17.62 -13.65
CA ASP A 350 -8.35 18.67 -14.45
C ASP A 350 -6.94 18.28 -14.87
N ALA A 351 -6.19 17.59 -14.00
CA ALA A 351 -4.90 17.02 -14.35
C ALA A 351 -5.03 16.00 -15.48
N VAL A 352 -6.00 15.06 -15.41
CA VAL A 352 -6.23 14.10 -16.50
C VAL A 352 -6.53 14.82 -17.82
N ARG A 353 -7.43 15.83 -17.81
CA ARG A 353 -7.75 16.61 -19.03
C ARG A 353 -6.50 17.21 -19.67
N TRP A 354 -5.62 17.75 -18.83
CA TRP A 354 -4.36 18.30 -19.34
C TRP A 354 -3.39 17.20 -19.82
N ILE A 355 -3.22 16.09 -19.05
CA ILE A 355 -2.31 14.99 -19.39
C ILE A 355 -2.68 14.37 -20.73
N VAL A 356 -3.97 14.26 -21.04
CA VAL A 356 -4.44 13.79 -22.37
C VAL A 356 -3.83 14.61 -23.50
N THR A 357 -3.64 15.92 -23.32
CA THR A 357 -3.02 16.77 -24.35
C THR A 357 -1.53 16.48 -24.58
N SER A 358 -0.85 15.88 -23.61
CA SER A 358 0.56 15.47 -23.73
C SER A 358 0.73 14.08 -24.36
N GLY A 359 -0.33 13.31 -24.47
CA GLY A 359 -0.29 11.92 -24.95
C GLY A 359 0.35 10.92 -23.98
N LYS A 360 0.70 11.33 -22.76
CA LYS A 360 1.29 10.44 -21.74
C LYS A 360 0.24 9.50 -21.12
N PRO A 361 0.67 8.30 -20.70
CA PRO A 361 -0.20 7.39 -19.98
C PRO A 361 -0.60 7.92 -18.59
N VAL A 362 -1.72 7.42 -18.08
CA VAL A 362 -2.23 7.70 -16.73
C VAL A 362 -2.28 6.40 -15.93
N GLU A 363 -1.79 6.43 -14.69
CA GLU A 363 -1.84 5.35 -13.71
C GLU A 363 -2.74 5.76 -12.54
N PRO A 364 -4.01 5.34 -12.49
CA PRO A 364 -4.84 5.54 -11.32
C PRO A 364 -4.37 4.68 -10.15
N ASN A 365 -3.83 5.31 -9.13
CA ASN A 365 -3.40 4.66 -7.88
C ASN A 365 -4.54 4.64 -6.86
N VAL A 366 -5.57 3.83 -7.08
CA VAL A 366 -6.82 3.91 -6.32
C VAL A 366 -7.14 2.64 -5.51
N PRO A 367 -7.23 1.43 -6.09
CA PRO A 367 -7.79 0.27 -5.39
C PRO A 367 -7.10 -0.08 -4.08
N HIS A 368 -5.77 -0.09 -4.08
CA HIS A 368 -4.98 -0.46 -2.91
C HIS A 368 -5.11 0.55 -1.75
N HIS A 369 -5.37 1.82 -2.02
CA HIS A 369 -5.64 2.80 -0.97
C HIS A 369 -6.96 2.54 -0.24
N PHE A 370 -7.98 2.03 -0.95
CA PHE A 370 -9.20 1.55 -0.31
C PHE A 370 -8.91 0.31 0.55
N ALA A 371 -8.16 -0.67 0.04
CA ALA A 371 -7.77 -1.85 0.80
C ALA A 371 -7.00 -1.49 2.10
N PHE A 372 -6.10 -0.49 2.04
CA PHE A 372 -5.40 0.03 3.23
C PHE A 372 -6.33 0.64 4.28
N ARG A 373 -7.55 1.00 3.93
CA ARG A 373 -8.57 1.54 4.84
C ARG A 373 -9.66 0.51 5.13
N GLY A 374 -9.36 -0.77 4.92
CA GLY A 374 -10.21 -1.90 5.28
C GLY A 374 -11.36 -2.15 4.32
N ALA A 375 -11.32 -1.62 3.11
CA ALA A 375 -12.31 -1.92 2.09
C ALA A 375 -12.29 -3.41 1.73
N ASP A 376 -13.46 -3.92 1.32
CA ASP A 376 -13.62 -5.27 0.84
C ASP A 376 -13.12 -5.48 -0.60
N ASP A 377 -12.97 -6.73 -1.01
CA ASP A 377 -12.45 -7.09 -2.32
C ASP A 377 -13.30 -6.56 -3.48
N ILE A 378 -14.62 -6.46 -3.31
CA ILE A 378 -15.52 -5.89 -4.32
C ILE A 378 -15.28 -4.38 -4.48
N THR A 379 -15.10 -3.66 -3.38
CA THR A 379 -14.74 -2.22 -3.41
C THR A 379 -13.39 -2.01 -4.11
N TYR A 380 -12.40 -2.87 -3.86
CA TYR A 380 -11.13 -2.85 -4.58
C TYR A 380 -11.33 -2.94 -6.09
N ILE A 381 -12.13 -3.91 -6.56
CA ILE A 381 -12.42 -4.13 -7.98
C ILE A 381 -13.17 -2.93 -8.58
N ILE A 382 -14.26 -2.50 -7.93
CA ILE A 382 -15.12 -1.41 -8.43
C ILE A 382 -14.33 -0.11 -8.55
N THR A 383 -13.50 0.24 -7.58
CA THR A 383 -12.74 1.49 -7.62
C THR A 383 -11.70 1.51 -8.73
N GLY A 384 -11.10 0.37 -9.07
CA GLY A 384 -10.25 0.23 -10.25
C GLY A 384 -11.02 0.46 -11.55
N TYR A 385 -12.21 -0.13 -11.67
CA TYR A 385 -13.08 0.07 -12.83
C TYR A 385 -13.57 1.52 -12.98
N LEU A 386 -14.05 2.12 -11.89
CA LEU A 386 -14.54 3.51 -11.91
C LEU A 386 -13.44 4.47 -12.38
N ALA A 387 -12.23 4.34 -11.83
CA ALA A 387 -11.09 5.15 -12.23
C ALA A 387 -10.72 4.94 -13.71
N ALA A 388 -10.72 3.69 -14.19
CA ALA A 388 -10.46 3.35 -15.58
C ALA A 388 -11.48 3.97 -16.54
N LYS A 389 -12.76 3.82 -16.22
CA LYS A 389 -13.85 4.37 -17.07
C LYS A 389 -13.87 5.90 -17.06
N ALA A 390 -13.52 6.54 -15.94
CA ALA A 390 -13.34 7.99 -15.89
C ALA A 390 -12.18 8.42 -16.79
N CYS A 391 -11.02 7.76 -16.73
CA CYS A 391 -9.89 8.02 -17.62
C CYS A 391 -10.27 7.88 -19.09
N LYS A 392 -10.95 6.79 -19.46
CA LYS A 392 -11.45 6.60 -20.84
C LYS A 392 -12.36 7.73 -21.29
N LYS A 393 -13.36 8.12 -20.46
CA LYS A 393 -14.28 9.22 -20.76
C LYS A 393 -13.60 10.58 -20.91
N LEU A 394 -12.47 10.78 -20.25
CA LEU A 394 -11.66 11.98 -20.35
C LEU A 394 -10.68 11.95 -21.54
N GLY A 395 -10.61 10.84 -22.29
CA GLY A 395 -9.81 10.73 -23.52
C GLY A 395 -8.40 10.18 -23.29
N VAL A 396 -8.10 9.56 -22.15
CA VAL A 396 -6.84 8.84 -21.94
C VAL A 396 -6.73 7.70 -22.95
N ARG A 397 -5.59 7.62 -23.65
CA ARG A 397 -5.34 6.57 -24.64
C ARG A 397 -4.61 5.35 -24.09
N HIS A 398 -3.71 5.58 -23.16
CA HIS A 398 -2.92 4.52 -22.50
C HIS A 398 -3.10 4.63 -20.99
N MET A 399 -3.66 3.61 -20.40
CA MET A 399 -3.86 3.52 -18.95
C MET A 399 -3.01 2.40 -18.38
N ILE A 400 -2.41 2.64 -17.21
CA ILE A 400 -1.71 1.62 -16.44
C ILE A 400 -2.61 1.20 -15.28
N LEU A 401 -3.07 -0.05 -15.31
CA LEU A 401 -3.86 -0.64 -14.24
C LEU A 401 -2.94 -1.25 -13.20
N GLN A 402 -2.83 -0.63 -12.03
CA GLN A 402 -2.05 -1.20 -10.94
C GLN A 402 -2.87 -2.22 -10.17
N ASN A 403 -2.35 -3.44 -10.07
CA ASN A 403 -2.86 -4.51 -9.21
C ASN A 403 -1.85 -4.82 -8.10
N MET A 404 -2.28 -4.68 -6.84
CA MET A 404 -1.47 -4.98 -5.65
C MET A 404 -1.93 -6.30 -5.05
N LEU A 405 -1.02 -7.26 -4.98
CA LEU A 405 -1.22 -8.59 -4.44
C LEU A 405 -0.83 -8.66 -2.96
N ASN A 406 -1.33 -9.65 -2.23
CA ASN A 406 -1.15 -9.78 -0.78
C ASN A 406 -1.51 -8.48 -0.04
N THR A 407 -2.65 -7.89 -0.40
CA THR A 407 -3.15 -6.67 0.22
C THR A 407 -4.64 -6.79 0.53
N PRO A 408 -5.00 -6.89 1.82
CA PRO A 408 -4.09 -7.06 2.98
C PRO A 408 -3.31 -8.38 2.94
N LYS A 409 -2.22 -8.47 3.71
CA LYS A 409 -1.24 -9.57 3.66
C LYS A 409 -1.82 -10.98 3.90
N TYR A 410 -3.02 -11.08 4.48
CA TYR A 410 -3.70 -12.37 4.76
C TYR A 410 -4.63 -12.83 3.64
N THR A 411 -4.75 -12.08 2.54
CA THR A 411 -5.49 -12.56 1.36
C THR A 411 -4.79 -13.78 0.80
N ILE A 412 -5.48 -14.91 0.72
CA ILE A 412 -4.90 -16.13 0.14
C ILE A 412 -4.69 -15.98 -1.37
N GLY A 413 -3.68 -16.66 -1.91
CA GLY A 413 -3.26 -16.49 -3.30
C GLY A 413 -4.38 -16.73 -4.33
N VAL A 414 -5.21 -17.75 -4.14
CA VAL A 414 -6.36 -18.02 -5.05
C VAL A 414 -7.40 -16.89 -5.04
N GLN A 415 -7.58 -16.21 -3.89
CA GLN A 415 -8.46 -15.04 -3.79
C GLN A 415 -7.85 -13.81 -4.46
N ASP A 416 -6.54 -13.58 -4.26
CA ASP A 416 -5.83 -12.50 -4.94
C ASP A 416 -5.86 -12.68 -6.47
N LEU A 417 -5.69 -13.91 -6.97
CA LEU A 417 -5.86 -14.20 -8.39
C LEU A 417 -7.27 -13.87 -8.87
N ALA A 418 -8.29 -14.32 -8.16
CA ALA A 418 -9.69 -14.06 -8.52
C ALA A 418 -9.99 -12.56 -8.52
N LYS A 419 -9.56 -11.83 -7.48
CA LYS A 419 -9.71 -10.37 -7.34
C LYS A 419 -9.01 -9.62 -8.47
N GLY A 420 -7.72 -9.91 -8.70
CA GLY A 420 -6.92 -9.26 -9.74
C GLY A 420 -7.43 -9.54 -11.15
N ARG A 421 -7.79 -10.80 -11.44
CA ARG A 421 -8.38 -11.22 -12.73
C ARG A 421 -9.73 -10.56 -12.97
N THR A 422 -10.57 -10.44 -11.94
CA THR A 422 -11.88 -9.77 -12.06
C THR A 422 -11.71 -8.30 -12.40
N MET A 423 -10.86 -7.58 -11.68
CA MET A 423 -10.59 -6.17 -11.96
C MET A 423 -10.03 -6.00 -13.37
N LEU A 424 -9.03 -6.80 -13.76
CA LEU A 424 -8.42 -6.76 -15.09
C LEU A 424 -9.43 -7.03 -16.19
N LYS A 425 -10.29 -8.05 -16.03
CA LYS A 425 -11.33 -8.40 -17.01
C LYS A 425 -12.30 -7.26 -17.22
N LEU A 426 -12.87 -6.69 -16.13
CA LEU A 426 -13.81 -5.57 -16.21
C LEU A 426 -13.18 -4.33 -16.85
N VAL A 427 -11.93 -4.04 -16.53
CA VAL A 427 -11.23 -2.87 -17.08
C VAL A 427 -10.85 -3.08 -18.55
N ARG A 428 -10.42 -4.29 -18.94
CA ARG A 428 -10.15 -4.61 -20.37
C ARG A 428 -11.41 -4.65 -21.23
N GLU A 429 -12.59 -4.89 -20.67
CA GLU A 429 -13.86 -4.70 -21.41
C GLU A 429 -14.11 -3.24 -21.84
N LEU A 430 -13.36 -2.29 -21.29
CA LEU A 430 -13.38 -0.91 -21.74
C LEU A 430 -12.45 -0.62 -22.93
N GLU A 431 -11.53 -1.55 -23.29
CA GLU A 431 -10.57 -1.34 -24.37
C GLU A 431 -11.24 -1.17 -25.73
N ASP A 432 -10.68 -0.30 -26.55
CA ASP A 432 -11.03 -0.07 -27.95
C ASP A 432 -9.83 0.55 -28.68
N ASP A 433 -9.98 0.97 -29.92
CA ASP A 433 -8.91 1.56 -30.74
C ASP A 433 -8.28 2.81 -30.10
N ASN A 434 -8.94 3.45 -29.17
CA ASN A 434 -8.53 4.70 -28.53
C ASN A 434 -8.22 4.56 -27.03
N PHE A 435 -8.41 3.37 -26.43
CA PHE A 435 -8.15 3.13 -25.02
C PHE A 435 -7.49 1.77 -24.81
N HIS A 436 -6.25 1.77 -24.33
CA HIS A 436 -5.43 0.58 -24.09
C HIS A 436 -5.03 0.49 -22.64
N VAL A 437 -5.03 -0.73 -22.09
CA VAL A 437 -4.72 -1.02 -20.69
C VAL A 437 -3.47 -1.87 -20.59
N SER A 438 -2.50 -1.41 -19.81
CA SER A 438 -1.31 -2.18 -19.43
C SER A 438 -1.42 -2.58 -17.96
N LEU A 439 -1.27 -3.87 -17.67
CA LEU A 439 -1.28 -4.39 -16.30
C LEU A 439 0.06 -4.12 -15.62
N GLN A 440 0.04 -3.46 -14.48
CA GLN A 440 1.16 -3.34 -13.56
C GLN A 440 0.87 -4.12 -12.28
N SER A 441 1.66 -5.15 -12.02
CA SER A 441 1.53 -5.97 -10.80
C SER A 441 2.62 -5.63 -9.79
N ARG A 442 2.26 -5.72 -8.49
CA ARG A 442 3.21 -5.51 -7.39
C ARG A 442 2.78 -6.26 -6.12
N ALA A 443 3.73 -6.44 -5.20
CA ALA A 443 3.43 -6.88 -3.84
C ALA A 443 2.81 -5.77 -2.98
N GLY A 444 2.09 -6.15 -1.93
CA GLY A 444 1.69 -5.27 -0.83
C GLY A 444 2.90 -4.81 -0.01
N LEU A 445 2.81 -3.62 0.56
CA LEU A 445 3.92 -3.07 1.37
C LEU A 445 4.07 -3.78 2.72
N ASP A 446 2.96 -4.27 3.29
CA ASP A 446 2.91 -4.98 4.57
C ASP A 446 3.16 -6.48 4.43
N TYR A 447 3.46 -6.96 3.23
CA TYR A 447 3.65 -8.38 2.95
C TYR A 447 5.01 -8.90 3.43
N PHE A 448 6.06 -8.07 3.36
CA PHE A 448 7.44 -8.49 3.64
C PHE A 448 7.73 -8.64 5.13
N ALA A 449 8.45 -9.72 5.47
CA ALA A 449 9.00 -9.95 6.79
C ALA A 449 10.20 -9.04 7.08
N PRO A 450 10.48 -8.74 8.35
CA PRO A 450 11.72 -8.05 8.75
C PRO A 450 12.99 -8.88 8.53
N ASP A 451 12.89 -10.21 8.54
CA ASP A 451 13.99 -11.09 8.14
C ASP A 451 14.23 -10.98 6.64
N LEU A 452 15.45 -10.55 6.26
CA LEU A 452 15.75 -10.25 4.85
C LEU A 452 15.82 -11.50 3.97
N GLU A 453 16.20 -12.65 4.52
CA GLU A 453 16.24 -13.90 3.74
C GLU A 453 14.82 -14.42 3.51
N GLU A 454 13.96 -14.34 4.51
CA GLU A 454 12.53 -14.62 4.36
C GLU A 454 11.87 -13.65 3.38
N ALA A 455 12.17 -12.36 3.47
CA ALA A 455 11.63 -11.33 2.57
C ALA A 455 12.05 -11.56 1.10
N LYS A 456 13.24 -12.10 0.83
CA LYS A 456 13.65 -12.53 -0.53
C LYS A 456 12.77 -13.67 -1.04
N VAL A 457 12.46 -14.65 -0.18
CA VAL A 457 11.55 -15.75 -0.53
C VAL A 457 10.16 -15.20 -0.83
N GLN A 458 9.66 -14.28 -0.01
CA GLN A 458 8.37 -13.61 -0.25
C GLN A 458 8.35 -12.85 -1.57
N LEU A 459 9.42 -12.14 -1.93
CA LEU A 459 9.52 -11.45 -3.23
C LEU A 459 9.44 -12.43 -4.40
N ALA A 460 10.15 -13.54 -4.34
CA ALA A 460 10.08 -14.57 -5.36
C ALA A 460 8.69 -15.22 -5.42
N ALA A 461 8.07 -15.54 -4.27
CA ALA A 461 6.75 -16.15 -4.19
C ALA A 461 5.63 -15.25 -4.74
N VAL A 462 5.66 -13.95 -4.43
CA VAL A 462 4.67 -13.01 -4.96
C VAL A 462 4.89 -12.74 -6.46
N THR A 463 6.13 -12.84 -6.95
CA THR A 463 6.41 -12.76 -8.39
C THR A 463 5.74 -13.91 -9.15
N CYS A 464 5.76 -15.13 -8.61
CA CYS A 464 5.00 -16.26 -9.16
C CYS A 464 3.49 -15.96 -9.22
N LEU A 465 2.94 -15.35 -8.16
CA LEU A 465 1.53 -14.94 -8.11
C LEU A 465 1.20 -13.86 -9.15
N MET A 466 2.12 -12.90 -9.40
CA MET A 466 1.95 -11.89 -10.45
C MET A 466 1.82 -12.52 -11.84
N ASP A 467 2.64 -13.53 -12.14
CA ASP A 467 2.61 -14.23 -13.43
C ASP A 467 1.35 -15.09 -13.59
N ASP A 468 0.86 -15.66 -12.50
CA ASP A 468 -0.37 -16.46 -12.51
C ASP A 468 -1.67 -15.64 -12.67
N LEU A 469 -1.61 -14.32 -12.72
CA LEU A 469 -2.78 -13.52 -13.13
C LEU A 469 -3.22 -13.86 -14.55
N GLU A 470 -2.26 -14.03 -15.49
CA GLU A 470 -2.50 -14.42 -16.88
C GLU A 470 -1.46 -15.44 -17.34
N PRO A 471 -1.46 -16.68 -16.84
CA PRO A 471 -0.33 -17.61 -16.92
C PRO A 471 0.00 -18.12 -18.33
N GLU A 472 -0.87 -17.89 -19.33
CA GLU A 472 -0.61 -18.23 -20.74
C GLU A 472 -0.30 -17.01 -21.61
N ASN A 473 -0.31 -15.82 -21.03
CA ASN A 473 0.03 -14.60 -21.72
C ASN A 473 1.49 -14.22 -21.41
N GLU A 474 2.42 -14.59 -22.30
CA GLU A 474 3.84 -14.28 -22.14
C GLU A 474 4.15 -12.77 -22.06
N ASN A 475 3.21 -11.93 -22.50
CA ASN A 475 3.29 -10.49 -22.44
C ASN A 475 2.64 -9.90 -21.17
N SER A 476 2.25 -10.71 -20.20
CA SER A 476 1.63 -10.27 -18.94
C SER A 476 2.42 -10.78 -17.73
N PRO A 477 2.52 -9.94 -16.66
CA PRO A 477 2.11 -8.54 -16.65
C PRO A 477 3.05 -7.68 -17.51
N GLU A 478 2.51 -6.62 -18.13
CA GLU A 478 3.32 -5.71 -18.96
C GLU A 478 4.36 -4.94 -18.15
N ILE A 479 4.03 -4.66 -16.86
CA ILE A 479 4.92 -3.96 -15.93
C ILE A 479 4.97 -4.73 -14.62
N ILE A 480 6.15 -4.94 -14.09
CA ILE A 480 6.33 -5.33 -12.68
C ILE A 480 6.90 -4.15 -11.90
N HIS A 481 6.14 -3.71 -10.91
CA HIS A 481 6.64 -2.82 -9.89
C HIS A 481 7.32 -3.66 -8.80
N VAL A 482 8.62 -3.76 -8.87
CA VAL A 482 9.42 -4.46 -7.87
C VAL A 482 9.38 -3.68 -6.56
N VAL A 483 8.74 -4.23 -5.55
CA VAL A 483 8.83 -3.76 -4.17
C VAL A 483 10.06 -4.42 -3.56
N ASN A 484 10.98 -3.62 -3.03
CA ASN A 484 12.24 -4.14 -2.55
C ASN A 484 12.05 -4.94 -1.26
N TYR A 485 12.71 -6.09 -1.14
CA TYR A 485 12.54 -7.00 -0.01
C TYR A 485 12.90 -6.37 1.35
N SER A 486 13.67 -5.27 1.36
CA SER A 486 14.05 -4.58 2.61
C SER A 486 13.05 -3.56 3.12
N GLU A 487 11.95 -3.29 2.41
CA GLU A 487 11.04 -2.16 2.74
C GLU A 487 10.34 -2.32 4.10
N ALA A 488 10.24 -3.52 4.64
CA ALA A 488 9.73 -3.72 6.00
C ALA A 488 10.68 -3.21 7.09
N VAL A 489 11.98 -3.09 6.79
CA VAL A 489 13.04 -2.80 7.78
C VAL A 489 13.72 -1.46 7.53
N ARG A 490 14.03 -1.17 6.25
CA ARG A 490 14.82 0.01 5.85
C ARG A 490 14.60 0.38 4.40
N LEU A 491 14.88 1.63 4.06
CA LEU A 491 14.91 2.11 2.69
C LEU A 491 15.92 1.30 1.85
N ALA A 492 15.49 0.93 0.63
CA ALA A 492 16.31 0.12 -0.25
C ALA A 492 17.45 0.95 -0.87
N THR A 493 18.67 0.52 -0.64
CA THR A 493 19.87 1.05 -1.32
C THR A 493 20.02 0.46 -2.73
N PRO A 494 20.82 1.06 -3.63
CA PRO A 494 21.01 0.52 -4.98
C PRO A 494 21.41 -0.96 -5.05
N PRO A 495 22.30 -1.51 -4.18
CA PRO A 495 22.57 -2.95 -4.15
C PRO A 495 21.30 -3.79 -3.87
N ILE A 496 20.48 -3.39 -2.90
CA ILE A 496 19.24 -4.10 -2.56
C ILE A 496 18.24 -4.01 -3.72
N ILE A 497 18.12 -2.85 -4.36
CA ILE A 497 17.25 -2.65 -5.52
C ILE A 497 17.66 -3.59 -6.67
N LYS A 498 18.96 -3.62 -7.00
CA LYS A 498 19.50 -4.51 -8.04
C LYS A 498 19.25 -5.99 -7.72
N ASP A 499 19.43 -6.37 -6.46
CA ASP A 499 19.19 -7.74 -5.99
C ASP A 499 17.70 -8.10 -6.07
N SER A 500 16.81 -7.21 -5.64
CA SER A 500 15.35 -7.39 -5.74
C SER A 500 14.89 -7.58 -7.18
N ILE A 501 15.43 -6.79 -8.12
CA ILE A 501 15.11 -6.92 -9.54
C ILE A 501 15.57 -8.29 -10.08
N ARG A 502 16.79 -8.72 -9.75
CA ARG A 502 17.31 -10.02 -10.17
C ARG A 502 16.47 -11.17 -9.63
N ILE A 503 16.07 -11.12 -8.36
CA ILE A 503 15.16 -12.11 -7.77
C ILE A 503 13.86 -12.17 -8.56
N THR A 504 13.25 -11.02 -8.86
CA THR A 504 12.00 -10.93 -9.62
C THR A 504 12.15 -11.51 -11.02
N LEU A 505 13.18 -11.11 -11.78
CA LEU A 505 13.41 -11.62 -13.14
C LEU A 505 13.67 -13.12 -13.16
N ASN A 506 14.50 -13.62 -12.24
CA ASN A 506 14.79 -15.04 -12.11
C ASN A 506 13.56 -15.85 -11.73
N ALA A 507 12.78 -15.38 -10.74
CA ALA A 507 11.56 -16.03 -10.31
C ALA A 507 10.55 -16.15 -11.46
N LEU A 508 10.34 -15.07 -12.20
CA LEU A 508 9.43 -15.06 -13.36
C LEU A 508 9.85 -16.09 -14.41
N ARG A 509 11.13 -16.09 -14.80
CA ARG A 509 11.64 -17.00 -15.82
C ARG A 509 11.55 -18.47 -15.37
N GLU A 510 12.06 -18.78 -14.19
CA GLU A 510 12.10 -20.15 -13.68
C GLU A 510 10.69 -20.70 -13.40
N TYR A 511 9.76 -19.83 -12.95
CA TYR A 511 8.38 -20.24 -12.72
C TYR A 511 7.63 -20.56 -14.01
N ARG A 512 7.81 -19.73 -15.06
CA ARG A 512 7.27 -20.00 -16.41
C ARG A 512 7.79 -21.31 -16.97
N LEU A 513 9.09 -21.57 -16.84
CA LEU A 513 9.70 -22.85 -17.22
C LEU A 513 9.13 -24.01 -16.43
N ALA A 514 9.02 -23.88 -15.11
CA ALA A 514 8.46 -24.93 -14.24
C ALA A 514 7.01 -25.25 -14.64
N ARG A 515 6.20 -24.24 -14.95
CA ARG A 515 4.81 -24.41 -15.42
C ARG A 515 4.77 -25.11 -16.80
N ALA A 516 5.62 -24.70 -17.73
CA ALA A 516 5.71 -25.33 -19.05
C ALA A 516 6.08 -26.82 -18.98
N PHE A 517 6.90 -27.21 -17.99
CA PHE A 517 7.28 -28.60 -17.72
C PHE A 517 6.33 -29.34 -16.78
N GLY A 518 5.21 -28.76 -16.37
CA GLY A 518 4.23 -29.37 -15.47
C GLY A 518 4.73 -29.59 -14.04
N LYS A 519 5.79 -28.90 -13.61
CA LYS A 519 6.36 -28.98 -12.25
C LYS A 519 5.59 -28.13 -11.23
N VAL A 520 4.86 -27.13 -11.71
CA VAL A 520 3.93 -26.32 -10.94
C VAL A 520 2.59 -26.27 -11.68
N PRO A 521 1.46 -26.07 -10.98
CA PRO A 521 0.14 -26.04 -11.63
C PRO A 521 0.01 -24.83 -12.56
N ASN A 522 -0.78 -25.00 -13.61
CA ASN A 522 -1.24 -23.87 -14.42
C ASN A 522 -2.54 -23.34 -13.82
N MET A 523 -2.47 -22.21 -13.15
CA MET A 523 -3.60 -21.59 -12.43
C MET A 523 -4.73 -21.07 -13.36
N LYS A 524 -4.57 -21.15 -14.68
CA LYS A 524 -5.69 -20.94 -15.62
C LYS A 524 -6.79 -21.99 -15.42
N PHE A 525 -6.40 -23.22 -15.12
CA PHE A 525 -7.30 -24.36 -15.01
C PHE A 525 -7.70 -24.68 -13.57
N ASP A 526 -7.26 -23.86 -12.61
CA ASP A 526 -7.62 -24.04 -11.20
C ASP A 526 -9.10 -23.74 -10.99
N LYS A 527 -9.81 -24.74 -10.45
CA LYS A 527 -11.26 -24.70 -10.28
C LYS A 527 -11.68 -23.68 -9.22
N GLU A 528 -10.94 -23.64 -8.11
CA GLU A 528 -11.25 -22.72 -7.00
C GLU A 528 -11.04 -21.26 -7.42
N ALA A 529 -9.90 -20.96 -8.07
CA ALA A 529 -9.63 -19.61 -8.59
C ALA A 529 -10.71 -19.18 -9.60
N LYS A 530 -11.20 -20.11 -10.44
CA LYS A 530 -12.27 -19.84 -11.40
C LYS A 530 -13.61 -19.56 -10.73
N GLU A 531 -14.03 -20.39 -9.78
CA GLU A 531 -15.29 -20.21 -9.06
C GLU A 531 -15.33 -18.88 -8.28
N ARG A 532 -14.21 -18.53 -7.64
CA ARG A 532 -14.05 -17.24 -6.96
C ARG A 532 -14.10 -16.07 -7.95
N PHE A 533 -13.43 -16.18 -9.08
CA PHE A 533 -13.48 -15.19 -10.15
C PHE A 533 -14.91 -14.98 -10.67
N ASP A 534 -15.62 -16.06 -11.01
CA ASP A 534 -17.01 -16.00 -11.54
C ASP A 534 -17.94 -15.29 -10.54
N SER A 535 -17.80 -15.59 -9.24
CA SER A 535 -18.57 -14.95 -8.17
C SER A 535 -18.26 -13.46 -8.02
N LEU A 536 -16.96 -13.09 -7.92
CA LEU A 536 -16.55 -11.69 -7.78
C LEU A 536 -16.93 -10.88 -9.02
N TYR A 537 -16.80 -11.46 -10.22
CA TYR A 537 -17.14 -10.79 -11.48
C TYR A 537 -18.65 -10.49 -11.55
N ALA A 538 -19.49 -11.46 -11.23
CA ALA A 538 -20.94 -11.27 -11.24
C ALA A 538 -21.38 -10.21 -10.23
N GLU A 539 -20.86 -10.28 -9.00
CA GLU A 539 -21.19 -9.31 -7.93
C GLU A 539 -20.71 -7.90 -8.28
N ALA A 540 -19.44 -7.76 -8.71
CA ALA A 540 -18.87 -6.45 -9.05
C ALA A 540 -19.57 -5.82 -10.26
N LYS A 541 -19.87 -6.60 -11.30
CA LYS A 541 -20.57 -6.14 -12.49
C LYS A 541 -21.97 -5.60 -12.16
N ALA A 542 -22.76 -6.38 -11.42
CA ALA A 542 -24.10 -5.97 -10.99
C ALA A 542 -24.06 -4.71 -10.11
N ALA A 543 -23.06 -4.59 -9.22
CA ALA A 543 -22.88 -3.41 -8.39
C ALA A 543 -22.50 -2.16 -9.23
N ILE A 544 -21.63 -2.32 -10.23
CA ILE A 544 -21.28 -1.24 -11.17
C ILE A 544 -22.51 -0.77 -11.94
N GLU A 545 -23.30 -1.69 -12.48
CA GLU A 545 -24.55 -1.38 -13.20
C GLU A 545 -25.52 -0.58 -12.31
N LEU A 546 -25.64 -0.92 -11.02
CA LEU A 546 -26.45 -0.16 -10.07
C LEU A 546 -25.93 1.27 -9.86
N LEU A 547 -24.62 1.46 -9.74
CA LEU A 547 -24.03 2.80 -9.63
C LEU A 547 -24.30 3.63 -10.89
N GLU A 548 -24.10 3.05 -12.08
CA GLU A 548 -24.30 3.72 -13.36
C GLU A 548 -25.77 4.13 -13.59
N ALA A 549 -26.71 3.30 -13.12
CA ALA A 549 -28.14 3.57 -13.25
C ALA A 549 -28.66 4.63 -12.25
N ASN A 550 -28.04 4.77 -11.07
CA ASN A 550 -28.61 5.53 -9.97
C ASN A 550 -27.77 6.77 -9.54
N ILE A 551 -26.52 6.89 -10.00
CA ILE A 551 -25.68 8.04 -9.68
C ILE A 551 -25.55 8.94 -10.92
N PRO A 552 -26.27 10.06 -10.98
CA PRO A 552 -26.15 11.00 -12.09
C PRO A 552 -24.71 11.50 -12.24
N ASN A 553 -24.24 11.59 -13.48
CA ASN A 553 -22.87 12.05 -13.77
C ASN A 553 -21.79 11.32 -12.98
N LEU A 554 -21.93 10.00 -12.81
CA LEU A 554 -21.04 9.15 -12.01
C LEU A 554 -19.55 9.42 -12.27
N TYR A 555 -19.17 9.64 -13.53
CA TYR A 555 -17.77 9.81 -13.96
C TYR A 555 -17.34 11.28 -14.01
N THR A 556 -17.72 12.04 -12.97
CA THR A 556 -17.29 13.41 -12.70
C THR A 556 -16.74 13.51 -11.27
N PRO A 557 -16.06 14.61 -10.90
CA PRO A 557 -15.65 14.82 -9.50
C PRO A 557 -16.81 14.71 -8.51
N GLU A 558 -17.95 15.30 -8.86
CA GLU A 558 -19.16 15.29 -8.03
C GLU A 558 -19.77 13.88 -7.92
N GLY A 559 -19.75 13.10 -9.01
CA GLY A 559 -20.21 11.71 -9.01
C GLY A 559 -19.33 10.83 -8.12
N PHE A 560 -18.01 10.93 -8.23
CA PHE A 560 -17.04 10.22 -7.39
C PHE A 560 -17.16 10.63 -5.92
N TYR A 561 -17.32 11.92 -5.64
CA TYR A 561 -17.60 12.42 -4.31
C TYR A 561 -18.88 11.81 -3.73
N LYS A 562 -19.97 11.81 -4.52
CA LYS A 562 -21.28 11.27 -4.10
C LYS A 562 -21.20 9.79 -3.77
N VAL A 563 -20.56 8.98 -4.61
CA VAL A 563 -20.37 7.53 -4.37
C VAL A 563 -19.65 7.29 -3.04
N PHE A 564 -18.66 8.11 -2.71
CA PHE A 564 -17.93 7.99 -1.45
C PHE A 564 -18.77 8.41 -0.24
N VAL A 565 -19.34 9.61 -0.27
CA VAL A 565 -20.06 10.16 0.89
C VAL A 565 -21.36 9.41 1.21
N GLU A 566 -22.00 8.80 0.21
CA GLU A 566 -23.19 7.96 0.41
C GLU A 566 -22.86 6.55 0.94
N GLY A 567 -21.58 6.20 1.06
CA GLY A 567 -21.13 4.95 1.68
C GLY A 567 -21.18 3.72 0.77
N PHE A 568 -21.20 3.91 -0.55
CA PHE A 568 -21.06 2.80 -1.50
C PHE A 568 -19.67 2.13 -1.41
N LEU A 569 -18.64 2.93 -1.09
CA LEU A 569 -17.26 2.49 -0.97
C LEU A 569 -16.84 2.43 0.51
N PRO A 570 -16.94 1.27 1.17
CA PRO A 570 -16.59 1.12 2.58
C PRO A 570 -15.13 1.40 2.86
N VAL A 571 -14.87 2.20 3.89
CA VAL A 571 -13.55 2.47 4.44
C VAL A 571 -13.61 2.50 5.96
N PRO A 572 -13.85 1.36 6.62
CA PRO A 572 -14.07 1.29 8.08
C PRO A 572 -12.89 1.82 8.89
N TYR A 573 -11.67 1.87 8.30
CA TYR A 573 -10.45 2.31 8.97
C TYR A 573 -10.05 3.75 8.66
N LEU A 574 -10.97 4.52 8.08
CA LEU A 574 -10.76 5.95 7.89
C LEU A 574 -10.84 6.66 9.24
N MET A 575 -9.72 7.27 9.69
CA MET A 575 -9.56 7.74 11.07
C MET A 575 -10.27 9.05 11.38
N ASP A 576 -9.87 10.11 10.70
CA ASP A 576 -10.06 11.47 11.22
C ASP A 576 -11.39 12.08 10.79
N GLN A 577 -12.12 11.37 9.93
CA GLN A 577 -13.32 11.88 9.26
C GLN A 577 -14.62 11.21 9.73
N GLU A 578 -14.64 10.69 10.97
CA GLU A 578 -15.85 10.03 11.53
C GLU A 578 -17.10 10.88 11.43
N LYS A 579 -16.97 12.18 11.67
CA LYS A 579 -18.09 13.10 11.65
C LYS A 579 -18.47 13.54 10.24
N LYS A 580 -17.49 13.56 9.32
CA LYS A 580 -17.68 14.07 7.97
C LYS A 580 -18.16 12.99 6.98
N PHE A 581 -17.66 11.74 7.15
CA PHE A 581 -17.98 10.63 6.24
C PHE A 581 -18.53 9.39 6.99
N PRO A 582 -19.57 9.54 7.83
CA PRO A 582 -20.06 8.46 8.66
C PRO A 582 -20.57 7.27 7.85
N LYS A 583 -21.20 7.50 6.69
CA LYS A 583 -21.75 6.44 5.85
C LYS A 583 -20.65 5.55 5.20
N ALA A 584 -19.50 6.13 4.85
CA ALA A 584 -18.38 5.35 4.31
C ALA A 584 -17.70 4.48 5.38
N ARG A 585 -17.76 4.89 6.64
CA ARG A 585 -17.14 4.20 7.78
C ARG A 585 -18.02 3.20 8.52
N MET A 586 -19.32 3.30 8.39
CA MET A 586 -20.28 2.52 9.20
C MET A 586 -20.22 1.01 8.95
N TRP A 587 -19.59 0.59 7.87
CA TRP A 587 -19.52 -0.80 7.48
C TRP A 587 -18.43 -1.55 8.24
N HIS A 588 -18.71 -2.79 8.61
CA HIS A 588 -17.72 -3.70 9.18
C HIS A 588 -17.18 -4.62 8.09
N THR A 589 -15.88 -4.86 8.10
CA THR A 589 -15.22 -5.81 7.18
C THR A 589 -14.43 -6.83 7.97
N ALA A 590 -14.41 -8.07 7.48
CA ALA A 590 -13.64 -9.15 8.09
C ALA A 590 -13.10 -10.10 7.02
N ILE A 591 -12.11 -10.91 7.43
CA ILE A 591 -11.59 -11.99 6.60
C ILE A 591 -12.63 -13.10 6.52
N LYS A 592 -13.10 -13.39 5.31
CA LYS A 592 -14.04 -14.49 5.02
C LYS A 592 -13.53 -15.27 3.83
N ASN A 593 -13.34 -16.58 4.02
CA ASN A 593 -12.85 -17.48 2.97
C ASN A 593 -11.56 -17.00 2.28
N GLY A 594 -10.64 -16.41 3.06
CA GLY A 594 -9.35 -15.93 2.56
C GLY A 594 -9.37 -14.60 1.80
N GLY A 595 -10.50 -13.89 1.75
CA GLY A 595 -10.66 -12.54 1.21
C GLY A 595 -11.32 -11.59 2.22
N ILE A 596 -11.49 -10.33 1.86
CA ILE A 596 -12.13 -9.32 2.72
C ILE A 596 -13.56 -9.10 2.24
N ARG A 597 -14.52 -9.23 3.18
CA ARG A 597 -15.95 -9.03 2.90
C ARG A 597 -16.58 -8.08 3.91
N VAL A 598 -17.60 -7.33 3.45
CA VAL A 598 -18.48 -6.59 4.37
C VAL A 598 -19.36 -7.58 5.12
N ILE A 599 -19.48 -7.40 6.43
CA ILE A 599 -20.27 -8.27 7.33
C ILE A 599 -21.27 -7.46 8.14
N ASP A 600 -22.33 -8.12 8.59
CA ASP A 600 -23.27 -7.60 9.58
C ASP A 600 -22.80 -7.86 11.02
N ASP A 601 -23.59 -7.44 12.00
CA ASP A 601 -23.29 -7.58 13.43
C ASP A 601 -23.23 -9.06 13.88
N ASP A 602 -23.86 -9.97 13.13
CA ASP A 602 -23.80 -11.43 13.34
C ASP A 602 -22.59 -12.09 12.63
N GLY A 603 -21.76 -11.29 11.94
CA GLY A 603 -20.59 -11.75 11.19
C GLY A 603 -20.93 -12.45 9.86
N LYS A 604 -22.15 -12.30 9.34
CA LYS A 604 -22.56 -12.82 8.02
C LYS A 604 -22.17 -11.83 6.93
N ILE A 605 -21.80 -12.36 5.77
CA ILE A 605 -21.47 -11.55 4.60
C ILE A 605 -22.71 -10.79 4.13
N ILE A 606 -22.57 -9.47 3.96
CA ILE A 606 -23.56 -8.63 3.30
C ILE A 606 -23.20 -8.58 1.80
N ASP A 607 -24.11 -9.05 0.96
CA ASP A 607 -23.99 -8.97 -0.48
C ASP A 607 -23.93 -7.50 -0.95
N THR A 608 -23.00 -7.19 -1.84
CA THR A 608 -22.75 -5.79 -2.28
C THR A 608 -23.95 -5.23 -3.04
N VAL A 609 -24.63 -6.04 -3.85
CA VAL A 609 -25.81 -5.60 -4.61
C VAL A 609 -26.97 -5.26 -3.66
N ALA A 610 -27.18 -6.10 -2.64
CA ALA A 610 -28.21 -5.85 -1.60
C ALA A 610 -27.87 -4.56 -0.81
N ARG A 611 -26.61 -4.38 -0.44
CA ARG A 611 -26.09 -3.19 0.23
C ARG A 611 -26.33 -1.93 -0.61
N TYR A 612 -26.00 -1.95 -1.88
CA TYR A 612 -26.18 -0.81 -2.79
C TYR A 612 -27.65 -0.46 -2.97
N ARG A 613 -28.53 -1.44 -3.13
CA ARG A 613 -29.99 -1.21 -3.19
C ARG A 613 -30.51 -0.52 -1.93
N SER A 614 -30.05 -0.95 -0.75
CA SER A 614 -30.42 -0.31 0.51
C SER A 614 -29.98 1.17 0.58
N ILE A 615 -28.75 1.48 0.11
CA ILE A 615 -28.25 2.85 0.05
C ILE A 615 -29.11 3.68 -0.92
N ILE A 616 -29.38 3.16 -2.12
CA ILE A 616 -30.18 3.86 -3.15
C ILE A 616 -31.59 4.18 -2.64
N THR A 617 -32.24 3.23 -1.97
CA THR A 617 -33.57 3.46 -1.37
C THR A 617 -33.53 4.63 -0.38
N LYS A 618 -32.54 4.65 0.53
CA LYS A 618 -32.39 5.73 1.52
C LYS A 618 -31.98 7.09 0.92
N MET A 619 -31.44 7.11 -0.28
CA MET A 619 -31.14 8.39 -0.99
C MET A 619 -32.39 9.00 -1.64
N GLY A 620 -33.43 8.21 -1.89
CA GLY A 620 -34.69 8.64 -2.46
C GLY A 620 -35.74 9.11 -1.42
N GLU A 621 -35.50 8.78 -0.15
CA GLU A 621 -36.26 9.28 1.01
C GLU A 621 -35.76 10.65 1.46
#